data_a624f480d52dc6d0fd7b3339b7487652
#
_entry.id   a624f480d52dc6d0fd7b3339b7487652
#
_cell.length_a   1.000
_cell.length_b   1.000
_cell.length_c   1.000
_cell.angle_alpha   90.00
_cell.angle_beta   90.00
_cell.angle_gamma   90.00
#
_symmetry.space_group_name_H-M   'P 1'
#
loop_
_entity.id
_entity.type
_entity.pdbx_description
1 polymer ?
#
loop_
_entity_poly.entity_id
_entity_poly.type
_entity_poly.pdbx_seq_one_letter_code
_entity_poly.pdbx_strand_id
1 'polypeptide(L)'
;MKNVRFDALQSVRGLAALVVVLRHVLACYPLSSHSATIIVFFLFNSPAAVTLFFVLSGFVLTHSLVGQDFSAETVLTFWTRRVFRILPALIVVTLLSALFTRTPLANWPVAGSDPSMEALLPYHMPLSPGLLAKCLASVSSALVPQNWTVAVELIAAAFFPFLWASSRNESRLFLPVVLLALALSICAPAGGKGLPFIYGFSFVVGIIAYRGWQNTNVILTSAGVLLAAVGMSLPTTLLTEPETLGAVFNSPKLAIPETICAGFLLFGLARNGTIAGLLSNRALLWLGDISFSLYLVHFLVIAIAGRLLSPLLPAFSMPVREGMVFCLTLLIALPLSHLLYEKVERPANRLGHRLSSLFQSQRRIS
;
A
#
# COMPACT_ATOMS: atom_id res chain seq x y z
N MET A 1 -25.29 14.68 1.98
CA MET A 1 -23.91 15.22 1.92
C MET A 1 -23.41 15.06 0.49
N LYS A 2 -22.87 16.13 -0.15
CA LYS A 2 -22.26 16.06 -1.48
C LYS A 2 -21.14 14.99 -1.44
N ASN A 3 -21.05 14.15 -2.49
CA ASN A 3 -19.92 13.22 -2.66
C ASN A 3 -18.62 14.03 -2.74
N VAL A 4 -17.93 14.19 -1.61
CA VAL A 4 -16.62 14.84 -1.56
C VAL A 4 -15.62 13.86 -2.15
N ARG A 5 -15.00 14.26 -3.26
CA ARG A 5 -13.96 13.48 -3.91
C ARG A 5 -12.60 14.03 -3.48
N PHE A 6 -11.74 13.17 -2.99
CA PHE A 6 -10.40 13.52 -2.54
C PHE A 6 -9.38 13.23 -3.65
N ASP A 7 -9.44 13.99 -4.74
CA ASP A 7 -8.61 13.77 -5.93
C ASP A 7 -7.11 13.78 -5.61
N ALA A 8 -6.66 14.72 -4.76
CA ALA A 8 -5.27 14.77 -4.34
C ALA A 8 -4.82 13.51 -3.58
N LEU A 9 -5.68 12.96 -2.72
CA LEU A 9 -5.38 11.72 -1.98
C LEU A 9 -5.30 10.52 -2.90
N GLN A 10 -6.15 10.47 -3.94
CA GLN A 10 -6.10 9.45 -4.97
C GLN A 10 -4.79 9.51 -5.75
N SER A 11 -4.36 10.70 -6.17
CA SER A 11 -3.10 10.92 -6.88
C SER A 11 -1.88 10.55 -6.05
N VAL A 12 -1.87 10.94 -4.77
CA VAL A 12 -0.79 10.58 -3.84
C VAL A 12 -0.68 9.08 -3.66
N ARG A 13 -1.82 8.35 -3.64
CA ARG A 13 -1.81 6.89 -3.63
C ARG A 13 -1.13 6.31 -4.87
N GLY A 14 -1.38 6.90 -6.04
CA GLY A 14 -0.72 6.51 -7.29
C GLY A 14 0.79 6.77 -7.26
N LEU A 15 1.21 7.94 -6.79
CA LEU A 15 2.62 8.29 -6.64
C LEU A 15 3.33 7.36 -5.64
N ALA A 16 2.70 7.05 -4.50
CA ALA A 16 3.22 6.11 -3.53
C ALA A 16 3.43 4.71 -4.12
N ALA A 17 2.52 4.24 -5.00
CA ALA A 17 2.70 2.98 -5.71
C ALA A 17 3.91 3.00 -6.64
N LEU A 18 4.14 4.09 -7.39
CA LEU A 18 5.35 4.25 -8.22
C LEU A 18 6.63 4.28 -7.39
N VAL A 19 6.63 4.96 -6.24
CA VAL A 19 7.76 4.97 -5.31
C VAL A 19 8.09 3.54 -4.87
N VAL A 20 7.08 2.73 -4.54
CA VAL A 20 7.28 1.32 -4.18
C VAL A 20 7.89 0.53 -5.34
N VAL A 21 7.38 0.69 -6.57
CA VAL A 21 7.93 -0.01 -7.75
C VAL A 21 9.38 0.36 -7.99
N LEU A 22 9.70 1.66 -8.05
CA LEU A 22 11.07 2.14 -8.26
C LEU A 22 12.01 1.62 -7.18
N ARG A 23 11.59 1.72 -5.92
CA ARG A 23 12.42 1.26 -4.79
C ARG A 23 12.72 -0.23 -4.86
N HIS A 24 11.78 -1.06 -5.31
CA HIS A 24 12.02 -2.49 -5.48
C HIS A 24 12.94 -2.79 -6.68
N VAL A 25 12.86 -2.03 -7.76
CA VAL A 25 13.86 -2.13 -8.85
C VAL A 25 15.26 -1.78 -8.33
N LEU A 26 15.40 -0.69 -7.56
CA LEU A 26 16.68 -0.27 -6.97
C LEU A 26 17.19 -1.24 -5.87
N ALA A 27 16.30 -1.97 -5.21
CA ALA A 27 16.71 -3.08 -4.33
C ALA A 27 17.28 -4.25 -5.12
N CYS A 28 16.82 -4.44 -6.36
CA CYS A 28 17.26 -5.46 -7.26
C CYS A 28 18.65 -5.18 -7.85
N TYR A 29 18.91 -3.94 -8.14
CA TYR A 29 20.10 -3.45 -8.82
C TYR A 29 20.66 -2.27 -8.02
N PRO A 30 21.33 -2.53 -6.87
CA PRO A 30 21.72 -1.47 -5.94
C PRO A 30 22.79 -0.56 -6.57
N LEU A 31 22.65 0.74 -6.29
CA LEU A 31 23.63 1.74 -6.70
C LEU A 31 24.99 1.46 -6.08
N SER A 32 26.06 1.62 -6.85
CA SER A 32 27.43 1.46 -6.37
C SER A 32 27.91 2.59 -5.44
N SER A 33 27.24 3.76 -5.45
CA SER A 33 27.58 4.93 -4.64
C SER A 33 26.74 4.99 -3.38
N HIS A 34 27.38 5.01 -2.23
CA HIS A 34 26.75 5.18 -0.92
C HIS A 34 25.89 6.47 -0.83
N SER A 35 26.44 7.61 -1.30
CA SER A 35 25.71 8.88 -1.29
C SER A 35 24.49 8.86 -2.21
N ALA A 36 24.61 8.25 -3.39
CA ALA A 36 23.45 8.07 -4.30
C ALA A 36 22.39 7.18 -3.65
N THR A 37 22.80 6.13 -2.95
CA THR A 37 21.88 5.25 -2.22
C THR A 37 21.08 6.04 -1.17
N ILE A 38 21.73 6.87 -0.34
CA ILE A 38 21.05 7.69 0.67
C ILE A 38 20.03 8.64 0.02
N ILE A 39 20.41 9.35 -1.05
CA ILE A 39 19.52 10.28 -1.76
C ILE A 39 18.30 9.53 -2.32
N VAL A 40 18.52 8.37 -2.93
CA VAL A 40 17.44 7.55 -3.48
C VAL A 40 16.52 7.04 -2.37
N PHE A 41 17.06 6.60 -1.25
CA PHE A 41 16.26 6.18 -0.09
C PHE A 41 15.42 7.32 0.49
N PHE A 42 15.97 8.53 0.52
CA PHE A 42 15.24 9.71 0.95
C PHE A 42 14.09 10.05 0.00
N LEU A 43 14.36 10.10 -1.31
CA LEU A 43 13.38 10.50 -2.31
C LEU A 43 12.32 9.42 -2.60
N PHE A 44 12.71 8.13 -2.51
CA PHE A 44 11.87 6.99 -2.88
C PHE A 44 11.73 6.01 -1.71
N ASN A 45 11.24 6.52 -0.57
CA ASN A 45 11.06 5.76 0.66
C ASN A 45 9.83 4.84 0.55
N SER A 46 10.02 3.56 0.21
CA SER A 46 8.92 2.60 0.11
C SER A 46 8.28 2.23 1.46
N PRO A 47 8.99 2.10 2.60
CA PRO A 47 8.38 1.98 3.92
C PRO A 47 7.38 3.09 4.21
N ALA A 48 7.79 4.35 4.02
CA ALA A 48 6.92 5.51 4.21
C ALA A 48 5.72 5.50 3.25
N ALA A 49 5.93 5.07 1.98
CA ALA A 49 4.83 4.91 1.02
C ALA A 49 3.82 3.84 1.46
N VAL A 50 4.29 2.73 2.04
CA VAL A 50 3.40 1.68 2.60
C VAL A 50 2.67 2.20 3.84
N THR A 51 3.37 2.90 4.74
CA THR A 51 2.76 3.56 5.90
C THR A 51 1.66 4.53 5.47
N LEU A 52 1.91 5.32 4.43
CA LEU A 52 0.92 6.22 3.82
C LEU A 52 -0.32 5.48 3.32
N PHE A 53 -0.18 4.31 2.69
CA PHE A 53 -1.34 3.51 2.27
C PHE A 53 -2.22 3.11 3.46
N PHE A 54 -1.64 2.72 4.59
CA PHE A 54 -2.42 2.34 5.77
C PHE A 54 -3.13 3.55 6.41
N VAL A 55 -2.45 4.70 6.52
CA VAL A 55 -3.08 5.93 7.03
C VAL A 55 -4.19 6.40 6.08
N LEU A 56 -3.94 6.36 4.76
CA LEU A 56 -4.94 6.68 3.74
C LEU A 56 -6.14 5.72 3.80
N SER A 57 -5.90 4.42 4.02
CA SER A 57 -6.98 3.46 4.23
C SER A 57 -7.83 3.86 5.45
N GLY A 58 -7.23 4.19 6.59
CA GLY A 58 -7.94 4.68 7.76
C GLY A 58 -8.80 5.92 7.46
N PHE A 59 -8.24 6.89 6.72
CA PHE A 59 -8.94 8.12 6.32
C PHE A 59 -10.16 7.83 5.41
N VAL A 60 -9.95 7.09 4.32
CA VAL A 60 -11.00 6.81 3.31
C VAL A 60 -12.07 5.89 3.86
N LEU A 61 -11.69 4.90 4.66
CA LEU A 61 -12.65 3.99 5.29
C LEU A 61 -13.53 4.71 6.30
N THR A 62 -12.98 5.66 7.08
CA THR A 62 -13.77 6.53 7.96
C THR A 62 -14.76 7.32 7.15
N HIS A 63 -14.33 7.95 6.04
CA HIS A 63 -15.24 8.69 5.15
C HIS A 63 -16.39 7.82 4.64
N SER A 64 -16.14 6.57 4.31
CA SER A 64 -17.15 5.64 3.78
C SER A 64 -18.22 5.24 4.81
N LEU A 65 -17.93 5.36 6.10
CA LEU A 65 -18.82 4.99 7.19
C LEU A 65 -19.53 6.21 7.85
N VAL A 66 -19.13 7.44 7.51
CA VAL A 66 -19.75 8.64 8.05
C VAL A 66 -21.24 8.71 7.69
N GLY A 67 -22.06 9.04 8.66
CA GLY A 67 -23.52 9.10 8.50
C GLY A 67 -24.22 7.73 8.55
N GLN A 68 -23.48 6.66 8.80
CA GLN A 68 -24.06 5.34 9.04
C GLN A 68 -24.27 5.12 10.55
N ASP A 69 -25.26 4.31 10.91
CA ASP A 69 -25.39 3.78 12.26
C ASP A 69 -24.49 2.57 12.45
N PHE A 70 -23.97 2.36 13.66
CA PHE A 70 -23.25 1.15 13.98
C PHE A 70 -24.25 -0.01 14.17
N SER A 71 -24.34 -0.87 13.19
CA SER A 71 -25.25 -2.02 13.16
C SER A 71 -24.56 -3.22 12.50
N ALA A 72 -25.08 -4.41 12.73
CA ALA A 72 -24.59 -5.62 12.06
C ALA A 72 -24.65 -5.50 10.53
N GLU A 73 -25.68 -4.85 10.01
CA GLU A 73 -25.87 -4.56 8.60
C GLU A 73 -24.75 -3.67 8.04
N THR A 74 -24.40 -2.58 8.74
CA THR A 74 -23.30 -1.69 8.36
C THR A 74 -21.97 -2.44 8.35
N VAL A 75 -21.74 -3.29 9.35
CA VAL A 75 -20.53 -4.12 9.45
C VAL A 75 -20.46 -5.12 8.29
N LEU A 76 -21.54 -5.86 8.01
CA LEU A 76 -21.58 -6.82 6.91
C LEU A 76 -21.43 -6.14 5.54
N THR A 77 -22.09 -5.00 5.35
CA THR A 77 -21.95 -4.16 4.15
C THR A 77 -20.51 -3.73 3.94
N PHE A 78 -19.85 -3.25 4.99
CA PHE A 78 -18.45 -2.84 4.97
C PHE A 78 -17.54 -4.01 4.60
N TRP A 79 -17.67 -5.16 5.28
CA TRP A 79 -16.84 -6.33 5.00
C TRP A 79 -17.04 -6.87 3.59
N THR A 80 -18.28 -6.98 3.12
CA THR A 80 -18.57 -7.42 1.75
C THR A 80 -17.85 -6.52 0.74
N ARG A 81 -17.97 -5.19 0.85
CA ARG A 81 -17.30 -4.27 -0.06
C ARG A 81 -15.77 -4.40 0.00
N ARG A 82 -15.18 -4.63 1.18
CA ARG A 82 -13.73 -4.81 1.35
C ARG A 82 -13.23 -6.12 0.73
N VAL A 83 -13.93 -7.21 0.95
CA VAL A 83 -13.60 -8.52 0.36
C VAL A 83 -13.59 -8.42 -1.17
N PHE A 84 -14.65 -7.85 -1.77
CA PHE A 84 -14.74 -7.69 -3.22
C PHE A 84 -13.76 -6.64 -3.77
N ARG A 85 -13.27 -5.73 -2.95
CA ARG A 85 -12.23 -4.75 -3.31
C ARG A 85 -10.84 -5.36 -3.39
N ILE A 86 -10.51 -6.29 -2.50
CA ILE A 86 -9.14 -6.76 -2.26
C ILE A 86 -8.90 -8.13 -2.91
N LEU A 87 -9.72 -9.13 -2.56
CA LEU A 87 -9.43 -10.52 -2.87
C LEU A 87 -9.43 -10.85 -4.37
N PRO A 88 -10.34 -10.35 -5.24
CA PRO A 88 -10.37 -10.76 -6.64
C PRO A 88 -9.07 -10.43 -7.38
N ALA A 89 -8.53 -9.22 -7.20
CA ALA A 89 -7.27 -8.83 -7.83
C ALA A 89 -6.08 -9.62 -7.26
N LEU A 90 -6.03 -9.83 -5.93
CA LEU A 90 -5.01 -10.65 -5.28
C LEU A 90 -5.02 -12.09 -5.82
N ILE A 91 -6.18 -12.72 -5.94
CA ILE A 91 -6.33 -14.08 -6.46
C ILE A 91 -5.79 -14.14 -7.89
N VAL A 92 -6.18 -13.21 -8.77
CA VAL A 92 -5.71 -13.18 -10.16
C VAL A 92 -4.20 -13.04 -10.22
N VAL A 93 -3.60 -12.11 -9.46
CA VAL A 93 -2.14 -11.92 -9.46
C VAL A 93 -1.42 -13.13 -8.87
N THR A 94 -1.96 -13.75 -7.82
CA THR A 94 -1.40 -14.98 -7.25
C THR A 94 -1.40 -16.11 -8.29
N LEU A 95 -2.49 -16.28 -9.06
CA LEU A 95 -2.57 -17.28 -10.11
C LEU A 95 -1.63 -16.96 -11.29
N LEU A 96 -1.49 -15.69 -11.68
CA LEU A 96 -0.50 -15.27 -12.69
C LEU A 96 0.93 -15.55 -12.22
N SER A 97 1.25 -15.27 -10.96
CA SER A 97 2.55 -15.60 -10.36
C SER A 97 2.77 -17.12 -10.32
N ALA A 98 1.76 -17.89 -9.94
CA ALA A 98 1.81 -19.35 -9.95
C ALA A 98 2.03 -19.91 -11.37
N LEU A 99 1.37 -19.35 -12.37
CA LEU A 99 1.56 -19.72 -13.77
C LEU A 99 2.98 -19.37 -14.23
N PHE A 100 3.50 -18.20 -13.85
CA PHE A 100 4.85 -17.79 -14.19
C PHE A 100 5.90 -18.78 -13.69
N THR A 101 5.76 -19.36 -12.47
CA THR A 101 6.69 -20.39 -11.96
C THR A 101 6.77 -21.64 -12.84
N ARG A 102 5.81 -21.86 -13.72
CA ARG A 102 5.77 -23.01 -14.65
C ARG A 102 6.40 -22.69 -16.02
N THR A 103 6.79 -21.44 -16.27
CA THR A 103 7.40 -21.04 -17.53
C THR A 103 8.91 -21.29 -17.51
N PRO A 104 9.54 -21.59 -18.66
CA PRO A 104 11.01 -21.68 -18.74
C PRO A 104 11.69 -20.38 -18.27
N LEU A 105 11.08 -19.23 -18.52
CA LEU A 105 11.60 -17.91 -18.14
C LEU A 105 11.80 -17.76 -16.62
N ALA A 106 11.00 -18.42 -15.79
CA ALA A 106 11.15 -18.39 -14.34
C ALA A 106 12.50 -18.96 -13.85
N ASN A 107 13.11 -19.86 -14.65
CA ASN A 107 14.39 -20.48 -14.35
C ASN A 107 15.59 -19.75 -14.97
N TRP A 108 15.35 -18.68 -15.75
CA TRP A 108 16.46 -17.92 -16.32
C TRP A 108 17.18 -17.14 -15.21
N PRO A 109 18.51 -17.03 -15.27
CA PRO A 109 19.27 -16.24 -14.31
C PRO A 109 18.89 -14.76 -14.43
N VAL A 110 18.97 -14.05 -13.32
CA VAL A 110 18.84 -12.59 -13.29
C VAL A 110 20.25 -12.00 -13.22
N ALA A 111 20.92 -11.89 -14.36
CA ALA A 111 22.30 -11.40 -14.42
C ALA A 111 22.41 -9.95 -13.93
N GLY A 112 23.47 -9.67 -13.16
CA GLY A 112 23.80 -8.33 -12.67
C GLY A 112 22.89 -7.80 -11.57
N SER A 113 22.03 -8.64 -10.99
CA SER A 113 21.24 -8.32 -9.80
C SER A 113 22.01 -8.63 -8.52
N ASP A 114 21.55 -8.05 -7.41
CA ASP A 114 21.99 -8.43 -6.07
C ASP A 114 21.53 -9.86 -5.76
N PRO A 115 22.37 -10.74 -5.15
CA PRO A 115 21.98 -12.10 -4.76
C PRO A 115 20.77 -12.17 -3.82
N SER A 116 20.52 -11.12 -3.02
CA SER A 116 19.33 -11.03 -2.17
C SER A 116 18.03 -10.96 -2.97
N MET A 117 18.10 -10.64 -4.26
CA MET A 117 16.97 -10.56 -5.17
C MET A 117 16.34 -11.90 -5.51
N GLU A 118 17.11 -12.95 -5.59
CA GLU A 118 16.55 -14.29 -5.77
C GLU A 118 15.69 -14.68 -4.57
N ALA A 119 16.05 -14.20 -3.37
CA ALA A 119 15.24 -14.37 -2.16
C ALA A 119 13.92 -13.56 -2.20
N LEU A 120 13.93 -12.38 -2.84
CA LEU A 120 12.73 -11.54 -3.01
C LEU A 120 11.84 -12.00 -4.17
N LEU A 121 12.40 -12.72 -5.16
CA LEU A 121 11.68 -13.17 -6.35
C LEU A 121 11.74 -14.72 -6.51
N PRO A 122 11.23 -15.49 -5.55
CA PRO A 122 11.43 -16.94 -5.46
C PRO A 122 10.57 -17.73 -6.46
N TYR A 123 10.46 -17.25 -7.71
CA TYR A 123 9.60 -17.86 -8.73
C TYR A 123 10.13 -19.18 -9.29
N HIS A 124 11.33 -19.60 -8.92
CA HIS A 124 11.89 -20.93 -9.25
C HIS A 124 11.54 -22.01 -8.22
N MET A 125 10.81 -21.66 -7.14
CA MET A 125 10.44 -22.62 -6.11
C MET A 125 9.38 -23.62 -6.57
N PRO A 126 9.46 -24.90 -6.11
CA PRO A 126 8.42 -25.88 -6.40
C PRO A 126 7.09 -25.45 -5.76
N LEU A 127 6.07 -25.30 -6.60
CA LEU A 127 4.74 -24.91 -6.17
C LEU A 127 3.93 -26.12 -5.78
N SER A 128 3.69 -26.31 -4.47
CA SER A 128 2.76 -27.31 -3.96
C SER A 128 1.31 -26.75 -3.88
N PRO A 129 0.26 -27.61 -3.95
CA PRO A 129 -1.12 -27.16 -3.78
C PRO A 129 -1.36 -26.47 -2.41
N GLY A 130 -0.69 -26.97 -1.35
CA GLY A 130 -0.77 -26.34 -0.04
C GLY A 130 -0.16 -24.94 0.03
N LEU A 131 0.96 -24.70 -0.68
CA LEU A 131 1.56 -23.38 -0.78
C LEU A 131 0.67 -22.43 -1.56
N LEU A 132 0.11 -22.88 -2.68
CA LEU A 132 -0.84 -22.09 -3.46
C LEU A 132 -2.06 -21.67 -2.62
N ALA A 133 -2.65 -22.62 -1.88
CA ALA A 133 -3.77 -22.32 -1.00
C ALA A 133 -3.42 -21.27 0.07
N LYS A 134 -2.23 -21.37 0.70
CA LYS A 134 -1.74 -20.35 1.65
C LYS A 134 -1.55 -18.99 1.01
N CYS A 135 -1.05 -18.91 -0.22
CA CYS A 135 -0.90 -17.64 -0.95
C CYS A 135 -2.27 -17.02 -1.32
N LEU A 136 -3.22 -17.83 -1.77
CA LEU A 136 -4.59 -17.40 -2.07
C LEU A 136 -5.34 -16.91 -0.83
N ALA A 137 -5.09 -17.53 0.32
CA ALA A 137 -5.64 -17.13 1.62
C ALA A 137 -4.91 -15.93 2.27
N SER A 138 -3.94 -15.31 1.59
CA SER A 138 -3.09 -14.23 2.13
C SER A 138 -2.28 -14.60 3.38
N VAL A 139 -2.03 -15.89 3.60
CA VAL A 139 -1.24 -16.42 4.72
C VAL A 139 0.25 -16.53 4.37
N SER A 140 0.59 -16.63 3.09
CA SER A 140 1.96 -16.71 2.58
C SER A 140 2.23 -15.66 1.52
N SER A 141 3.42 -15.08 1.56
CA SER A 141 3.91 -14.10 0.56
C SER A 141 4.81 -14.71 -0.51
N ALA A 142 4.89 -16.03 -0.61
CA ALA A 142 5.85 -16.70 -1.49
C ALA A 142 5.64 -16.40 -2.99
N LEU A 143 4.41 -16.24 -3.46
CA LEU A 143 4.09 -15.92 -4.86
C LEU A 143 3.89 -14.42 -5.11
N VAL A 144 3.55 -13.68 -4.06
CA VAL A 144 3.31 -12.24 -4.10
C VAL A 144 4.02 -11.65 -2.88
N PRO A 145 5.30 -11.28 -2.99
CA PRO A 145 6.12 -10.87 -1.84
C PRO A 145 5.50 -9.75 -1.00
N GLN A 146 4.82 -8.80 -1.62
CA GLN A 146 4.13 -7.69 -0.97
C GLN A 146 2.78 -8.08 -0.33
N ASN A 147 2.35 -9.34 -0.39
CA ASN A 147 1.07 -9.82 0.15
C ASN A 147 0.93 -9.60 1.67
N TRP A 148 2.05 -9.47 2.40
CA TRP A 148 2.01 -9.16 3.83
C TRP A 148 1.24 -7.86 4.14
N THR A 149 1.30 -6.85 3.26
CA THR A 149 0.53 -5.60 3.45
C THR A 149 -0.96 -5.81 3.24
N VAL A 150 -1.31 -6.67 2.28
CA VAL A 150 -2.71 -7.06 2.04
C VAL A 150 -3.27 -7.84 3.25
N ALA A 151 -2.45 -8.72 3.84
CA ALA A 151 -2.82 -9.42 5.08
C ALA A 151 -3.09 -8.43 6.23
N VAL A 152 -2.20 -7.44 6.43
CA VAL A 152 -2.41 -6.35 7.41
C VAL A 152 -3.70 -5.58 7.11
N GLU A 153 -3.96 -5.25 5.85
CA GLU A 153 -5.17 -4.54 5.44
C GLU A 153 -6.45 -5.35 5.69
N LEU A 154 -6.42 -6.66 5.44
CA LEU A 154 -7.56 -7.55 5.71
C LEU A 154 -7.83 -7.68 7.22
N ILE A 155 -6.77 -7.85 8.03
CA ILE A 155 -6.89 -7.88 9.49
C ILE A 155 -7.45 -6.54 10.00
N ALA A 156 -6.89 -5.41 9.55
CA ALA A 156 -7.39 -4.09 9.92
C ALA A 156 -8.85 -3.92 9.50
N ALA A 157 -9.24 -4.34 8.29
CA ALA A 157 -10.61 -4.25 7.81
C ALA A 157 -11.59 -5.07 8.67
N ALA A 158 -11.17 -6.22 9.23
CA ALA A 158 -12.02 -7.00 10.12
C ALA A 158 -12.40 -6.21 11.39
N PHE A 159 -11.47 -5.43 11.93
CA PHE A 159 -11.68 -4.64 13.16
C PHE A 159 -12.12 -3.19 12.90
N PHE A 160 -12.00 -2.68 11.67
CA PHE A 160 -12.20 -1.27 11.36
C PHE A 160 -13.58 -0.71 11.73
N PRO A 161 -14.73 -1.41 11.52
CA PRO A 161 -16.03 -0.91 11.95
C PRO A 161 -16.09 -0.61 13.45
N PHE A 162 -15.40 -1.40 14.28
CA PHE A 162 -15.34 -1.22 15.73
C PHE A 162 -14.44 -0.03 16.11
N LEU A 163 -13.28 0.11 15.42
CA LEU A 163 -12.40 1.28 15.56
C LEU A 163 -13.13 2.56 15.18
N TRP A 164 -13.86 2.57 14.08
CA TRP A 164 -14.67 3.68 13.65
C TRP A 164 -15.78 3.99 14.67
N ALA A 165 -16.49 2.99 15.17
CA ALA A 165 -17.54 3.17 16.18
C ALA A 165 -16.99 3.80 17.46
N SER A 166 -15.81 3.39 17.94
CA SER A 166 -15.15 4.00 19.09
C SER A 166 -14.79 5.48 18.86
N SER A 167 -14.64 5.89 17.61
CA SER A 167 -14.28 7.25 17.23
C SER A 167 -15.48 8.20 17.11
N ARG A 168 -16.74 7.77 17.29
CA ARG A 168 -17.95 8.62 17.16
C ARG A 168 -17.99 9.67 18.27
N ASN A 169 -18.63 10.81 17.99
CA ASN A 169 -18.53 12.06 18.76
C ASN A 169 -18.82 11.98 20.25
N GLU A 170 -19.52 10.99 20.75
CA GLU A 170 -19.85 10.84 22.18
C GLU A 170 -19.10 9.70 22.86
N SER A 171 -18.23 9.01 22.12
CA SER A 171 -17.53 7.85 22.65
C SER A 171 -16.32 8.24 23.50
N ARG A 172 -16.38 7.95 24.80
CA ARG A 172 -15.23 8.06 25.71
C ARG A 172 -14.16 6.98 25.43
N LEU A 173 -14.46 6.02 24.56
CA LEU A 173 -13.56 4.89 24.23
C LEU A 173 -12.48 5.26 23.23
N PHE A 174 -12.61 6.38 22.49
CA PHE A 174 -11.67 6.67 21.40
C PHE A 174 -10.24 6.91 21.90
N LEU A 175 -10.06 7.72 22.94
CA LEU A 175 -8.72 7.97 23.50
C LEU A 175 -8.07 6.68 24.04
N PRO A 176 -8.72 5.83 24.84
CA PRO A 176 -8.19 4.52 25.19
C PRO A 176 -7.80 3.65 24.00
N VAL A 177 -8.60 3.64 22.92
CA VAL A 177 -8.28 2.88 21.70
C VAL A 177 -7.05 3.44 20.99
N VAL A 178 -6.89 4.77 20.89
CA VAL A 178 -5.69 5.42 20.35
C VAL A 178 -4.45 5.04 21.14
N LEU A 179 -4.52 5.15 22.49
CA LEU A 179 -3.40 4.80 23.37
C LEU A 179 -3.05 3.31 23.30
N LEU A 180 -4.06 2.44 23.24
CA LEU A 180 -3.85 1.00 23.09
C LEU A 180 -3.17 0.68 21.73
N ALA A 181 -3.66 1.27 20.63
CA ALA A 181 -3.08 1.06 19.31
C ALA A 181 -1.63 1.55 19.24
N LEU A 182 -1.32 2.69 19.87
CA LEU A 182 0.04 3.20 19.98
C LEU A 182 0.93 2.28 20.83
N ALA A 183 0.44 1.85 22.00
CA ALA A 183 1.18 0.93 22.88
C ALA A 183 1.47 -0.41 22.20
N LEU A 184 0.48 -0.98 21.52
CA LEU A 184 0.66 -2.20 20.73
C LEU A 184 1.68 -2.00 19.61
N SER A 185 1.67 -0.83 18.94
CA SER A 185 2.66 -0.51 17.91
C SER A 185 4.07 -0.40 18.48
N ILE A 186 4.25 0.27 19.62
CA ILE A 186 5.55 0.44 20.29
C ILE A 186 6.13 -0.91 20.74
N CYS A 187 5.28 -1.77 21.32
CA CYS A 187 5.69 -3.06 21.90
C CYS A 187 5.78 -4.18 20.86
N ALA A 188 5.36 -3.96 19.62
CA ALA A 188 5.35 -5.00 18.60
C ALA A 188 6.78 -5.39 18.17
N PRO A 189 7.06 -6.68 17.96
CA PRO A 189 8.31 -7.10 17.37
C PRO A 189 8.42 -6.60 15.92
N ALA A 190 9.63 -6.27 15.49
CA ALA A 190 9.88 -5.86 14.12
C ALA A 190 9.57 -7.01 13.14
N GLY A 191 8.83 -6.72 12.06
CA GLY A 191 8.50 -7.66 11.00
C GLY A 191 7.55 -8.79 11.40
N GLY A 192 7.32 -9.72 10.50
CA GLY A 192 6.60 -10.97 10.72
C GLY A 192 5.22 -10.79 11.39
N LYS A 193 5.01 -11.47 12.51
CA LYS A 193 3.74 -11.44 13.27
C LYS A 193 3.46 -10.09 13.96
N GLY A 194 4.46 -9.22 14.07
CA GLY A 194 4.32 -7.86 14.63
C GLY A 194 3.65 -6.87 13.68
N LEU A 195 3.65 -7.13 12.39
CA LEU A 195 3.18 -6.19 11.36
C LEU A 195 1.75 -5.64 11.57
N PRO A 196 0.73 -6.45 11.91
CA PRO A 196 -0.61 -5.93 12.15
C PRO A 196 -0.67 -4.95 13.33
N PHE A 197 0.16 -5.17 14.35
CA PHE A 197 0.23 -4.31 15.53
C PHE A 197 0.99 -3.02 15.22
N ILE A 198 2.14 -3.11 14.51
CA ILE A 198 2.93 -1.94 14.08
C ILE A 198 2.06 -0.98 13.28
N TYR A 199 1.35 -1.47 12.27
CA TYR A 199 0.57 -0.65 11.35
C TYR A 199 -0.89 -0.44 11.78
N GLY A 200 -1.36 -1.12 12.82
CA GLY A 200 -2.69 -0.87 13.39
C GLY A 200 -2.88 0.58 13.82
N PHE A 201 -1.84 1.21 14.37
CA PHE A 201 -1.83 2.63 14.72
C PHE A 201 -1.99 3.55 13.49
N SER A 202 -1.50 3.16 12.31
CA SER A 202 -1.63 3.94 11.09
C SER A 202 -3.10 4.11 10.66
N PHE A 203 -3.93 3.08 10.81
CA PHE A 203 -5.37 3.19 10.55
C PHE A 203 -6.05 4.15 11.53
N VAL A 204 -5.65 4.13 12.80
CA VAL A 204 -6.19 5.03 13.84
C VAL A 204 -5.81 6.49 13.54
N VAL A 205 -4.56 6.75 13.13
CA VAL A 205 -4.12 8.10 12.70
C VAL A 205 -4.90 8.55 11.47
N GLY A 206 -5.23 7.65 10.55
CA GLY A 206 -6.13 7.94 9.42
C GLY A 206 -7.52 8.39 9.85
N ILE A 207 -8.10 7.77 10.90
CA ILE A 207 -9.36 8.21 11.52
C ILE A 207 -9.20 9.61 12.10
N ILE A 208 -8.11 9.86 12.84
CA ILE A 208 -7.81 11.17 13.45
C ILE A 208 -7.68 12.25 12.38
N ALA A 209 -6.93 11.99 11.31
CA ALA A 209 -6.74 12.93 10.20
C ALA A 209 -8.07 13.26 9.51
N TYR A 210 -8.95 12.27 9.27
CA TYR A 210 -10.28 12.49 8.71
C TYR A 210 -11.15 13.34 9.64
N ARG A 211 -11.19 13.04 10.93
CA ARG A 211 -11.99 13.81 11.90
C ARG A 211 -11.47 15.24 12.07
N GLY A 212 -10.14 15.40 12.09
CA GLY A 212 -9.52 16.72 12.06
C GLY A 212 -9.96 17.52 10.82
N TRP A 213 -9.96 16.87 9.64
CA TRP A 213 -10.47 17.47 8.42
C TRP A 213 -11.96 17.85 8.54
N GLN A 214 -12.80 17.03 9.12
CA GLN A 214 -14.23 17.27 9.25
C GLN A 214 -14.57 18.37 10.27
N ASN A 215 -13.88 18.39 11.43
CA ASN A 215 -14.30 19.13 12.62
C ASN A 215 -13.52 20.42 12.86
N THR A 216 -12.46 20.70 12.11
CA THR A 216 -11.66 21.93 12.29
C THR A 216 -11.64 22.76 11.00
N ASN A 217 -11.38 24.06 11.16
CA ASN A 217 -11.13 24.98 10.03
C ASN A 217 -9.62 25.24 9.82
N VAL A 218 -8.76 24.46 10.48
CA VAL A 218 -7.31 24.60 10.33
C VAL A 218 -6.89 24.18 8.92
N ILE A 219 -6.13 25.03 8.25
CA ILE A 219 -5.55 24.80 6.94
C ILE A 219 -4.04 24.77 7.11
N LEU A 220 -3.40 23.66 6.71
CA LEU A 220 -1.95 23.63 6.62
C LEU A 220 -1.49 24.45 5.40
N THR A 221 -0.47 25.27 5.60
CA THR A 221 0.19 25.96 4.47
C THR A 221 0.84 24.94 3.54
N SER A 222 1.11 25.33 2.31
CA SER A 222 1.83 24.47 1.36
C SER A 222 3.19 24.03 1.90
N ALA A 223 3.88 24.90 2.64
CA ALA A 223 5.12 24.56 3.34
C ALA A 223 4.89 23.48 4.41
N GLY A 224 3.81 23.55 5.20
CA GLY A 224 3.46 22.53 6.18
C GLY A 224 3.15 21.17 5.57
N VAL A 225 2.48 21.15 4.41
CA VAL A 225 2.22 19.91 3.65
C VAL A 225 3.52 19.31 3.12
N LEU A 226 4.43 20.14 2.58
CA LEU A 226 5.74 19.70 2.10
C LEU A 226 6.63 19.21 3.24
N LEU A 227 6.63 19.89 4.40
CA LEU A 227 7.35 19.43 5.59
C LEU A 227 6.83 18.08 6.09
N ALA A 228 5.53 17.84 6.05
CA ALA A 228 4.96 16.53 6.39
C ALA A 228 5.44 15.43 5.39
N ALA A 229 5.49 15.74 4.10
CA ALA A 229 6.01 14.81 3.09
C ALA A 229 7.49 14.49 3.30
N VAL A 230 8.33 15.52 3.55
CA VAL A 230 9.75 15.35 3.89
C VAL A 230 9.92 14.56 5.18
N GLY A 231 9.11 14.88 6.20
CA GLY A 231 9.11 14.20 7.50
C GLY A 231 8.82 12.71 7.43
N MET A 232 8.12 12.24 6.40
CA MET A 232 7.92 10.81 6.17
C MET A 232 9.21 10.07 5.76
N SER A 233 10.13 10.74 5.08
CA SER A 233 11.39 10.15 4.63
C SER A 233 12.52 10.23 5.65
N LEU A 234 12.47 11.19 6.56
CA LEU A 234 13.52 11.45 7.55
C LEU A 234 13.81 10.26 8.49
N PRO A 235 12.82 9.55 9.07
CA PRO A 235 13.10 8.46 9.99
C PRO A 235 13.95 7.36 9.36
N THR A 236 13.61 6.92 8.16
CA THR A 236 14.39 5.91 7.43
C THR A 236 15.81 6.40 7.14
N THR A 237 15.97 7.66 6.74
CA THR A 237 17.27 8.20 6.35
C THR A 237 18.19 8.43 7.56
N LEU A 238 17.62 8.85 8.71
CA LEU A 238 18.40 9.18 9.91
C LEU A 238 18.64 7.99 10.84
N LEU A 239 17.73 7.00 10.84
CA LEU A 239 17.76 5.90 11.80
C LEU A 239 18.27 4.58 11.20
N THR A 240 18.61 4.57 9.91
CA THR A 240 18.95 3.34 9.21
C THR A 240 20.32 3.48 8.54
N GLU A 241 21.27 2.67 8.99
CA GLU A 241 22.51 2.47 8.24
C GLU A 241 22.19 1.66 6.97
N PRO A 242 22.79 1.97 5.82
CA PRO A 242 22.54 1.27 4.56
C PRO A 242 22.69 -0.25 4.65
N GLU A 243 23.60 -0.73 5.48
CA GLU A 243 23.89 -2.15 5.70
C GLU A 243 22.82 -2.87 6.53
N THR A 244 22.08 -2.14 7.38
CA THR A 244 21.05 -2.68 8.27
C THR A 244 19.65 -2.46 7.75
N LEU A 245 19.50 -1.86 6.58
CA LEU A 245 18.23 -1.42 5.99
C LEU A 245 17.18 -2.54 5.93
N GLY A 246 17.58 -3.76 5.57
CA GLY A 246 16.69 -4.91 5.52
C GLY A 246 16.15 -5.36 6.88
N ALA A 247 16.92 -5.16 7.95
CA ALA A 247 16.56 -5.57 9.30
C ALA A 247 15.68 -4.56 10.06
N VAL A 248 15.74 -3.27 9.66
CA VAL A 248 15.03 -2.18 10.34
C VAL A 248 13.69 -1.87 9.66
N PHE A 249 13.48 -2.33 8.43
CA PHE A 249 12.17 -2.24 7.76
C PHE A 249 11.09 -2.89 8.62
N ASN A 250 9.92 -2.26 8.66
CA ASN A 250 8.79 -2.74 9.44
C ASN A 250 9.09 -2.78 10.97
N SER A 251 9.80 -1.76 11.48
CA SER A 251 9.99 -1.55 12.91
C SER A 251 9.11 -0.40 13.43
N PRO A 252 8.69 -0.45 14.70
CA PRO A 252 7.95 0.66 15.33
C PRO A 252 8.69 2.00 15.27
N LYS A 253 10.03 1.99 15.37
CA LYS A 253 10.89 3.18 15.34
C LYS A 253 10.74 3.98 14.05
N LEU A 254 10.49 3.32 12.93
CA LEU A 254 10.24 3.95 11.63
C LEU A 254 8.76 4.21 11.40
N ALA A 255 7.92 3.21 11.62
CA ALA A 255 6.51 3.26 11.28
C ALA A 255 5.73 4.34 12.06
N ILE A 256 6.06 4.58 13.34
CA ILE A 256 5.33 5.55 14.16
C ILE A 256 5.55 7.00 13.69
N PRO A 257 6.78 7.53 13.54
CA PRO A 257 6.99 8.88 13.03
C PRO A 257 6.49 9.05 11.59
N GLU A 258 6.70 8.05 10.72
CA GLU A 258 6.13 8.05 9.36
C GLU A 258 4.61 8.15 9.39
N THR A 259 3.95 7.40 10.28
CA THR A 259 2.49 7.41 10.46
C THR A 259 1.98 8.80 10.86
N ILE A 260 2.65 9.47 11.81
CA ILE A 260 2.29 10.81 12.25
C ILE A 260 2.43 11.81 11.11
N CYS A 261 3.56 11.79 10.39
CA CYS A 261 3.79 12.66 9.24
C CYS A 261 2.78 12.38 8.10
N ALA A 262 2.45 11.11 7.83
CA ALA A 262 1.42 10.75 6.87
C ALA A 262 0.04 11.29 7.25
N GLY A 263 -0.31 11.26 8.54
CA GLY A 263 -1.56 11.85 9.05
C GLY A 263 -1.64 13.35 8.77
N PHE A 264 -0.58 14.10 9.05
CA PHE A 264 -0.50 15.54 8.73
C PHE A 264 -0.52 15.79 7.22
N LEU A 265 0.18 14.97 6.43
CA LEU A 265 0.17 15.07 4.98
C LEU A 265 -1.25 14.91 4.42
N LEU A 266 -1.97 13.86 4.80
CA LEU A 266 -3.33 13.61 4.31
C LEU A 266 -4.32 14.67 4.79
N PHE A 267 -4.23 15.10 6.06
CA PHE A 267 -5.03 16.21 6.59
C PHE A 267 -4.79 17.49 5.78
N GLY A 268 -3.54 17.82 5.51
CA GLY A 268 -3.15 19.01 4.74
C GLY A 268 -3.64 18.94 3.28
N LEU A 269 -3.42 17.82 2.60
CA LEU A 269 -3.86 17.61 1.22
C LEU A 269 -5.38 17.65 1.05
N ALA A 270 -6.12 17.18 2.03
CA ALA A 270 -7.57 17.22 1.99
C ALA A 270 -8.14 18.66 2.07
N ARG A 271 -7.34 19.65 2.49
CA ARG A 271 -7.75 21.06 2.67
C ARG A 271 -6.95 22.08 1.87
N ASN A 272 -5.70 21.80 1.50
CA ASN A 272 -4.86 22.73 0.77
C ASN A 272 -5.25 22.75 -0.72
N GLY A 273 -6.00 23.76 -1.13
CA GLY A 273 -6.49 23.90 -2.50
C GLY A 273 -5.38 24.04 -3.55
N THR A 274 -4.24 24.65 -3.21
CA THR A 274 -3.12 24.86 -4.15
C THR A 274 -2.44 23.53 -4.51
N ILE A 275 -1.96 22.78 -3.51
CA ILE A 275 -1.29 21.48 -3.75
C ILE A 275 -2.29 20.45 -4.27
N ALA A 276 -3.50 20.44 -3.73
CA ALA A 276 -4.55 19.56 -4.22
C ALA A 276 -4.88 19.81 -5.70
N GLY A 277 -4.91 21.06 -6.14
CA GLY A 277 -5.11 21.41 -7.56
C GLY A 277 -4.01 20.88 -8.46
N LEU A 278 -2.74 21.00 -8.05
CA LEU A 278 -1.59 20.45 -8.79
C LEU A 278 -1.65 18.92 -8.92
N LEU A 279 -2.13 18.25 -7.89
CA LEU A 279 -2.26 16.80 -7.86
C LEU A 279 -3.53 16.28 -8.56
N SER A 280 -4.49 17.13 -8.89
CA SER A 280 -5.79 16.72 -9.46
C SER A 280 -5.78 16.62 -10.99
N ASN A 281 -4.63 16.34 -11.64
CA ASN A 281 -4.56 16.11 -13.07
C ASN A 281 -4.96 14.68 -13.47
N ARG A 282 -5.42 14.52 -14.72
CA ARG A 282 -5.97 13.25 -15.23
C ARG A 282 -4.99 12.08 -15.16
N ALA A 283 -3.70 12.32 -15.41
CA ALA A 283 -2.68 11.27 -15.42
C ALA A 283 -2.45 10.72 -13.99
N LEU A 284 -2.34 11.62 -12.99
CA LEU A 284 -2.18 11.23 -11.59
C LEU A 284 -3.43 10.57 -11.03
N LEU A 285 -4.61 11.03 -11.40
CA LEU A 285 -5.87 10.38 -11.02
C LEU A 285 -5.97 8.97 -11.59
N TRP A 286 -5.63 8.79 -12.88
CA TRP A 286 -5.58 7.47 -13.52
C TRP A 286 -4.57 6.55 -12.82
N LEU A 287 -3.37 7.07 -12.49
CA LEU A 287 -2.37 6.32 -11.73
C LEU A 287 -2.91 5.92 -10.35
N GLY A 288 -3.65 6.81 -9.70
CA GLY A 288 -4.35 6.52 -8.44
C GLY A 288 -5.40 5.42 -8.57
N ASP A 289 -6.15 5.38 -9.69
CA ASP A 289 -7.14 4.33 -9.95
C ASP A 289 -6.49 2.96 -10.04
N ILE A 290 -5.39 2.83 -10.78
CA ILE A 290 -4.69 1.56 -11.02
C ILE A 290 -3.68 1.19 -9.92
N SER A 291 -3.50 2.06 -8.90
CA SER A 291 -2.42 1.94 -7.90
C SER A 291 -2.40 0.62 -7.14
N PHE A 292 -3.57 0.04 -6.82
CA PHE A 292 -3.64 -1.25 -6.13
C PHE A 292 -3.24 -2.41 -7.05
N SER A 293 -3.73 -2.42 -8.28
CA SER A 293 -3.28 -3.37 -9.30
C SER A 293 -1.78 -3.26 -9.56
N LEU A 294 -1.23 -2.04 -9.68
CA LEU A 294 0.20 -1.79 -9.86
C LEU A 294 1.02 -2.32 -8.67
N TYR A 295 0.53 -2.06 -7.46
CA TYR A 295 1.12 -2.59 -6.25
C TYR A 295 1.12 -4.13 -6.22
N LEU A 296 0.08 -4.79 -6.73
CA LEU A 296 0.02 -6.25 -6.74
C LEU A 296 0.92 -6.90 -7.80
N VAL A 297 1.06 -6.31 -8.99
CA VAL A 297 1.78 -6.95 -10.10
C VAL A 297 3.27 -6.66 -10.15
N HIS A 298 3.76 -5.61 -9.45
CA HIS A 298 5.10 -5.09 -9.70
C HIS A 298 6.23 -6.10 -9.48
N PHE A 299 6.19 -6.93 -8.44
CA PHE A 299 7.23 -7.93 -8.22
C PHE A 299 7.27 -8.99 -9.34
N LEU A 300 6.12 -9.47 -9.78
CA LEU A 300 6.01 -10.38 -10.91
C LEU A 300 6.62 -9.74 -12.16
N VAL A 301 6.28 -8.47 -12.41
CA VAL A 301 6.76 -7.75 -13.60
C VAL A 301 8.25 -7.43 -13.51
N ILE A 302 8.79 -7.06 -12.33
CA ILE A 302 10.23 -6.88 -12.11
C ILE A 302 10.97 -8.20 -12.40
N ALA A 303 10.42 -9.33 -11.92
CA ALA A 303 11.00 -10.64 -12.17
C ALA A 303 11.04 -11.01 -13.67
N ILE A 304 9.99 -10.67 -14.40
CA ILE A 304 9.92 -10.87 -15.86
C ILE A 304 10.90 -9.92 -16.57
N ALA A 305 10.88 -8.63 -16.25
CA ALA A 305 11.71 -7.62 -16.90
C ALA A 305 13.22 -7.90 -16.70
N GLY A 306 13.61 -8.21 -15.46
CA GLY A 306 15.01 -8.55 -15.15
C GLY A 306 15.51 -9.78 -15.92
N ARG A 307 14.68 -10.82 -16.04
CA ARG A 307 15.03 -12.03 -16.79
C ARG A 307 15.10 -11.80 -18.30
N LEU A 308 14.16 -11.06 -18.85
CA LEU A 308 14.16 -10.71 -20.29
C LEU A 308 15.38 -9.86 -20.66
N LEU A 309 15.82 -8.95 -19.79
CA LEU A 309 16.99 -8.10 -20.02
C LEU A 309 18.31 -8.78 -19.63
N SER A 310 18.27 -9.88 -18.89
CA SER A 310 19.45 -10.57 -18.35
C SER A 310 20.60 -10.77 -19.35
N PRO A 311 20.38 -11.14 -20.62
CA PRO A 311 21.48 -11.29 -21.58
C PRO A 311 22.17 -9.95 -21.92
N LEU A 312 21.50 -8.83 -21.78
CA LEU A 312 22.00 -7.50 -22.16
C LEU A 312 22.63 -6.76 -20.98
N LEU A 313 22.11 -6.95 -19.75
CA LEU A 313 22.49 -6.18 -18.57
C LEU A 313 24.01 -6.18 -18.29
N PRO A 314 24.78 -7.28 -18.45
CA PRO A 314 26.21 -7.28 -18.14
C PRO A 314 27.03 -6.27 -18.96
N ALA A 315 26.55 -5.86 -20.14
CA ALA A 315 27.22 -4.90 -21.00
C ALA A 315 27.11 -3.43 -20.54
N PHE A 316 26.28 -3.14 -19.52
CA PHE A 316 25.97 -1.79 -19.10
C PHE A 316 26.42 -1.52 -17.65
N SER A 317 26.61 -0.22 -17.30
CA SER A 317 26.84 0.20 -15.92
C SER A 317 25.58 0.03 -15.05
N MET A 318 25.73 -0.07 -13.73
CA MET A 318 24.61 -0.30 -12.81
C MET A 318 23.47 0.71 -12.98
N PRO A 319 23.67 2.05 -13.04
CA PRO A 319 22.57 3.00 -13.23
C PRO A 319 21.79 2.78 -14.53
N VAL A 320 22.49 2.36 -15.60
CA VAL A 320 21.82 2.04 -16.88
C VAL A 320 20.99 0.77 -16.76
N ARG A 321 21.50 -0.26 -16.08
CA ARG A 321 20.74 -1.50 -15.80
C ARG A 321 19.44 -1.20 -15.04
N GLU A 322 19.54 -0.42 -13.98
CA GLU A 322 18.40 0.03 -13.18
C GLU A 322 17.35 0.75 -14.05
N GLY A 323 17.82 1.72 -14.84
CA GLY A 323 16.97 2.47 -15.76
C GLY A 323 16.28 1.56 -16.77
N MET A 324 16.99 0.62 -17.38
CA MET A 324 16.45 -0.34 -18.35
C MET A 324 15.37 -1.23 -17.69
N VAL A 325 15.67 -1.82 -16.53
CA VAL A 325 14.72 -2.68 -15.81
C VAL A 325 13.52 -1.89 -15.35
N PHE A 326 13.72 -0.66 -14.84
CA PHE A 326 12.63 0.21 -14.43
C PHE A 326 11.72 0.61 -15.59
N CYS A 327 12.29 1.04 -16.73
CA CYS A 327 11.51 1.40 -17.91
C CYS A 327 10.72 0.21 -18.46
N LEU A 328 11.34 -0.98 -18.58
CA LEU A 328 10.63 -2.18 -19.02
C LEU A 328 9.57 -2.62 -18.00
N THR A 329 9.87 -2.51 -16.71
CA THR A 329 8.89 -2.79 -15.65
C THR A 329 7.67 -1.89 -15.81
N LEU A 330 7.84 -0.57 -15.98
CA LEU A 330 6.71 0.33 -16.16
C LEU A 330 5.95 0.08 -17.46
N LEU A 331 6.68 -0.20 -18.56
CA LEU A 331 6.09 -0.50 -19.86
C LEU A 331 5.15 -1.71 -19.81
N ILE A 332 5.46 -2.71 -18.99
CA ILE A 332 4.63 -3.91 -18.80
C ILE A 332 3.60 -3.69 -17.66
N ALA A 333 4.04 -3.13 -16.53
CA ALA A 333 3.21 -3.06 -15.33
C ALA A 333 2.04 -2.08 -15.48
N LEU A 334 2.22 -0.92 -16.13
CA LEU A 334 1.14 0.06 -16.26
C LEU A 334 -0.04 -0.46 -17.11
N PRO A 335 0.17 -1.01 -18.33
CA PRO A 335 -0.92 -1.62 -19.10
C PRO A 335 -1.56 -2.82 -18.38
N LEU A 336 -0.75 -3.69 -17.78
CA LEU A 336 -1.25 -4.85 -17.04
C LEU A 336 -2.10 -4.42 -15.84
N SER A 337 -1.67 -3.40 -15.11
CA SER A 337 -2.42 -2.83 -13.98
C SER A 337 -3.73 -2.20 -14.42
N HIS A 338 -3.72 -1.48 -15.54
CA HIS A 338 -4.94 -0.92 -16.11
C HIS A 338 -5.93 -2.02 -16.53
N LEU A 339 -5.44 -3.07 -17.18
CA LEU A 339 -6.26 -4.23 -17.56
C LEU A 339 -6.85 -4.93 -16.33
N LEU A 340 -6.03 -5.18 -15.30
CA LEU A 340 -6.46 -5.79 -14.04
C LEU A 340 -7.51 -4.92 -13.33
N TYR A 341 -7.30 -3.59 -13.30
CA TYR A 341 -8.26 -2.65 -12.74
C TYR A 341 -9.60 -2.70 -13.49
N GLU A 342 -9.61 -2.56 -14.81
CA GLU A 342 -10.85 -2.49 -15.60
C GLU A 342 -11.57 -3.84 -15.68
N LYS A 343 -10.85 -4.96 -15.73
CA LYS A 343 -11.45 -6.29 -15.95
C LYS A 343 -11.71 -7.09 -14.67
N VAL A 344 -11.03 -6.75 -13.57
CA VAL A 344 -11.14 -7.51 -12.30
C VAL A 344 -11.59 -6.60 -11.16
N GLU A 345 -10.79 -5.57 -10.80
CA GLU A 345 -11.09 -4.73 -9.63
C GLU A 345 -12.44 -4.01 -9.75
N ARG A 346 -12.64 -3.29 -10.84
CA ARG A 346 -13.81 -2.46 -11.05
C ARG A 346 -15.12 -3.28 -11.15
N PRO A 347 -15.17 -4.39 -11.88
CA PRO A 347 -16.34 -5.29 -11.88
C PRO A 347 -16.59 -5.91 -10.51
N ALA A 348 -15.54 -6.40 -9.82
CA ALA A 348 -15.69 -6.97 -8.49
C ALA A 348 -16.21 -5.95 -7.47
N ASN A 349 -15.67 -4.72 -7.48
CA ASN A 349 -16.18 -3.63 -6.65
C ASN A 349 -17.66 -3.36 -6.89
N ARG A 350 -18.11 -3.30 -8.17
CA ARG A 350 -19.52 -3.13 -8.52
C ARG A 350 -20.38 -4.27 -7.97
N LEU A 351 -19.89 -5.51 -8.09
CA LEU A 351 -20.59 -6.68 -7.54
C LEU A 351 -20.68 -6.60 -6.01
N GLY A 352 -19.60 -6.25 -5.31
CA GLY A 352 -19.60 -6.04 -3.86
C GLY A 352 -20.61 -4.97 -3.42
N HIS A 353 -20.73 -3.87 -4.18
CA HIS A 353 -21.74 -2.85 -3.92
C HIS A 353 -23.18 -3.37 -4.13
N ARG A 354 -23.43 -4.14 -5.19
CA ARG A 354 -24.76 -4.74 -5.46
C ARG A 354 -25.13 -5.75 -4.37
N LEU A 355 -24.23 -6.64 -3.99
CA LEU A 355 -24.49 -7.63 -2.94
C LEU A 355 -24.71 -6.96 -1.59
N SER A 356 -23.91 -5.93 -1.26
CA SER A 356 -24.09 -5.20 0.00
C SER A 356 -25.42 -4.42 0.08
N SER A 357 -25.98 -3.99 -1.04
CA SER A 357 -27.29 -3.31 -1.04
C SER A 357 -28.46 -4.26 -0.69
N LEU A 358 -28.27 -5.58 -0.87
CA LEU A 358 -29.29 -6.56 -0.47
C LEU A 358 -29.50 -6.60 1.04
N PHE A 359 -28.44 -6.37 1.83
CA PHE A 359 -28.55 -6.27 3.29
C PHE A 359 -29.37 -5.04 3.71
N GLN A 360 -29.28 -3.93 2.95
CA GLN A 360 -29.99 -2.67 3.23
C GLN A 360 -31.47 -2.69 2.82
N SER A 361 -31.84 -3.54 1.87
CA SER A 361 -33.23 -3.63 1.41
C SER A 361 -34.15 -4.39 2.37
N GLN A 362 -33.63 -5.33 3.14
CA GLN A 362 -34.41 -6.12 4.10
C GLN A 362 -34.99 -5.28 5.25
N ARG A 363 -34.35 -4.15 5.62
CA ARG A 363 -34.80 -3.24 6.66
C ARG A 363 -36.00 -2.37 6.24
N ARG A 364 -36.29 -2.25 4.94
CA ARG A 364 -37.47 -1.47 4.48
C ARG A 364 -38.76 -2.27 4.45
N ILE A 365 -38.69 -3.56 4.69
CA ILE A 365 -39.80 -4.50 4.62
C ILE A 365 -40.20 -5.03 6.01
N SER A 366 -39.34 -4.90 7.01
CA SER A 366 -39.59 -5.19 8.42
C SER A 366 -39.92 -3.90 9.20
#